data_17e580711d4e42234a50a41490e22fea
#
_entry.id   17e580711d4e42234a50a41490e22fea
#
_cell.length_a   1.000
_cell.length_b   1.000
_cell.length_c   1.000
_cell.angle_alpha   90.00
_cell.angle_beta   90.00
_cell.angle_gamma   90.00
#
_symmetry.space_group_name_H-M   'P 1'
#
loop_
_entity.id
_entity.type
_entity.pdbx_description
1 polymer ?
#
loop_
_entity_poly.entity_id
_entity_poly.type
_entity_poly.pdbx_seq_one_letter_code
_entity_poly.pdbx_strand_id
1 'polypeptide(L)'
;MHDASVPRLGLTDAHAHLSYVSERLGQRAIDDLAAAYGGSGAIVLDPGVDYDDYPSRKAAFGSLGFVRLAAGIWPDAESIVDLAARVASLEESVRDPGCVAVGECGLDYHWMHGDEGAQAALFSAQIELAVRYGKPLIVHSRDAHRDTLAIVGPVASRIPVIIHCFGYDEEAAREYAAAGCYVSFAGNLSYKKSGALRAACAAVPGERLLLETDSPYMCPEPRRGKDATPLDIGRTYTLAAALRGSSIDDLAELVARNAAALFG
;
A
#
# COMPACT_ATOMS: atom_id res chain seq x y z
N MET A 1 -10.46 -31.29 -10.62
CA MET A 1 -10.04 -31.25 -9.21
C MET A 1 -8.78 -30.40 -9.21
N HIS A 2 -8.90 -29.08 -9.00
CA HIS A 2 -7.72 -28.22 -8.85
C HIS A 2 -7.27 -28.37 -7.41
N ASP A 3 -6.09 -28.90 -7.26
CA ASP A 3 -5.32 -28.94 -6.03
C ASP A 3 -5.28 -27.50 -5.45
N ALA A 4 -5.89 -27.33 -4.28
CA ALA A 4 -5.76 -26.11 -3.51
C ALA A 4 -4.34 -26.13 -2.94
N SER A 5 -3.35 -25.78 -3.79
CA SER A 5 -1.96 -25.62 -3.36
C SER A 5 -1.94 -24.70 -2.15
N VAL A 6 -1.28 -25.15 -1.11
CA VAL A 6 -1.01 -24.34 0.10
C VAL A 6 -0.47 -22.99 -0.36
N PRO A 7 -1.05 -21.86 0.07
CA PRO A 7 -0.55 -20.54 -0.32
C PRO A 7 0.94 -20.46 -0.02
N ARG A 8 1.75 -20.01 -0.97
CA ARG A 8 3.18 -19.81 -0.75
C ARG A 8 3.35 -18.75 0.34
N LEU A 9 3.99 -19.09 1.42
CA LEU A 9 4.29 -18.18 2.53
C LEU A 9 5.48 -17.28 2.16
N GLY A 10 5.49 -16.05 2.71
CA GLY A 10 6.60 -15.11 2.52
C GLY A 10 6.65 -14.47 1.13
N LEU A 11 5.50 -14.10 0.57
CA LEU A 11 5.39 -13.25 -0.62
C LEU A 11 5.39 -11.78 -0.22
N THR A 12 6.01 -10.91 -1.03
CA THR A 12 6.03 -9.46 -0.78
C THR A 12 4.61 -8.90 -0.71
N ASP A 13 4.36 -8.10 0.34
CA ASP A 13 3.12 -7.38 0.61
C ASP A 13 3.43 -5.87 0.63
N ALA A 14 2.99 -5.15 -0.38
CA ALA A 14 3.34 -3.74 -0.55
C ALA A 14 2.57 -2.79 0.35
N HIS A 15 1.59 -3.28 1.16
CA HIS A 15 0.82 -2.45 2.08
C HIS A 15 0.01 -3.31 3.08
N ALA A 16 0.35 -3.19 4.36
CA ALA A 16 -0.32 -3.92 5.45
C ALA A 16 -0.20 -3.16 6.77
N HIS A 17 -1.33 -2.83 7.41
CA HIS A 17 -1.36 -2.11 8.69
C HIS A 17 -1.14 -3.07 9.86
N LEU A 18 0.12 -3.33 10.22
CA LEU A 18 0.48 -4.34 11.24
C LEU A 18 -0.03 -3.98 12.64
N SER A 19 -0.12 -2.70 12.98
CA SER A 19 -0.73 -2.27 14.25
C SER A 19 -2.19 -2.70 14.35
N TYR A 20 -2.98 -2.49 13.30
CA TYR A 20 -4.37 -2.90 13.27
C TYR A 20 -4.53 -4.43 13.20
N VAL A 21 -3.61 -5.12 12.52
CA VAL A 21 -3.56 -6.60 12.56
C VAL A 21 -3.31 -7.08 13.97
N SER A 22 -2.33 -6.51 14.68
CA SER A 22 -2.02 -6.87 16.08
C SER A 22 -3.18 -6.54 17.03
N GLU A 23 -3.82 -5.39 16.85
CA GLU A 23 -4.97 -4.96 17.67
C GLU A 23 -6.17 -5.90 17.53
N ARG A 24 -6.53 -6.26 16.28
CA ARG A 24 -7.73 -7.07 16.00
C ARG A 24 -7.54 -8.56 16.16
N LEU A 25 -6.34 -9.07 15.85
CA LEU A 25 -6.04 -10.50 15.81
C LEU A 25 -5.05 -10.95 16.89
N GLY A 26 -4.49 -10.02 17.66
CA GLY A 26 -3.57 -10.27 18.76
C GLY A 26 -2.13 -10.52 18.32
N GLN A 27 -1.22 -10.55 19.32
CA GLN A 27 0.24 -10.73 19.09
C GLN A 27 0.55 -12.01 18.32
N ARG A 28 -0.24 -13.07 18.49
CA ARG A 28 -0.03 -14.33 17.77
C ARG A 28 -0.02 -14.14 16.25
N ALA A 29 -0.84 -13.23 15.71
CA ALA A 29 -0.82 -12.96 14.27
C ALA A 29 0.54 -12.41 13.80
N ILE A 30 1.18 -11.58 14.61
CA ILE A 30 2.53 -11.06 14.34
C ILE A 30 3.59 -12.15 14.47
N ASP A 31 3.46 -13.04 15.46
CA ASP A 31 4.38 -14.17 15.63
C ASP A 31 4.29 -15.16 14.44
N ASP A 32 3.07 -15.42 13.95
CA ASP A 32 2.84 -16.26 12.77
C ASP A 32 3.45 -15.61 11.51
N LEU A 33 3.38 -14.27 11.38
CA LEU A 33 4.07 -13.52 10.31
C LEU A 33 5.59 -13.65 10.43
N ALA A 34 6.15 -13.47 11.63
CA ALA A 34 7.59 -13.60 11.85
C ALA A 34 8.10 -15.01 11.48
N ALA A 35 7.33 -16.04 11.79
CA ALA A 35 7.64 -17.41 11.39
C ALA A 35 7.59 -17.63 9.87
N ALA A 36 6.61 -17.04 9.18
CA ALA A 36 6.40 -17.23 7.74
C ALA A 36 7.37 -16.41 6.88
N TYR A 37 7.68 -15.19 7.30
CA TYR A 37 8.52 -14.24 6.54
C TYR A 37 9.99 -14.30 6.92
N GLY A 38 10.34 -14.86 8.09
CA GLY A 38 11.71 -14.97 8.56
C GLY A 38 12.61 -15.70 7.55
N GLY A 39 13.60 -14.98 6.99
CA GLY A 39 14.53 -15.53 6.00
C GLY A 39 13.97 -15.69 4.58
N SER A 40 12.75 -15.28 4.30
CA SER A 40 12.13 -15.38 2.95
C SER A 40 12.73 -14.39 1.93
N GLY A 41 13.29 -13.28 2.40
CA GLY A 41 13.69 -12.14 1.56
C GLY A 41 12.53 -11.27 1.07
N ALA A 42 11.28 -11.62 1.40
CA ALA A 42 10.11 -10.83 1.06
C ALA A 42 9.97 -9.62 1.99
N ILE A 43 9.29 -8.59 1.50
CA ILE A 43 9.03 -7.34 2.22
C ILE A 43 7.54 -7.28 2.59
N VAL A 44 7.24 -6.80 3.79
CA VAL A 44 5.92 -6.30 4.20
C VAL A 44 6.08 -4.82 4.50
N LEU A 45 5.40 -3.95 3.75
CA LEU A 45 5.39 -2.52 4.02
C LEU A 45 4.26 -2.19 5.00
N ASP A 46 4.60 -1.54 6.11
CA ASP A 46 3.67 -1.03 7.11
C ASP A 46 3.58 0.50 7.01
N PRO A 47 2.48 1.05 6.47
CA PRO A 47 2.31 2.49 6.27
C PRO A 47 1.95 3.22 7.56
N GLY A 48 2.25 4.52 7.63
CA GLY A 48 1.69 5.42 8.65
C GLY A 48 0.31 5.92 8.27
N VAL A 49 -0.50 6.23 9.25
CA VAL A 49 -1.82 6.83 9.06
C VAL A 49 -2.03 8.07 9.93
N ASP A 50 -1.15 8.30 10.92
CA ASP A 50 -1.18 9.45 11.79
C ASP A 50 0.22 10.07 11.95
N TYR A 51 0.26 11.37 12.20
CA TYR A 51 1.50 12.18 12.25
C TYR A 51 2.50 11.72 13.32
N ASP A 52 2.07 10.99 14.34
CA ASP A 52 2.88 10.56 15.48
C ASP A 52 2.89 9.03 15.72
N ASP A 53 2.33 8.23 14.80
CA ASP A 53 2.26 6.77 14.94
C ASP A 53 3.58 6.03 14.66
N TYR A 54 4.48 6.61 13.89
CA TYR A 54 5.73 5.98 13.44
C TYR A 54 6.63 5.49 14.58
N PRO A 55 6.90 6.26 15.67
CA PRO A 55 7.77 5.80 16.76
C PRO A 55 7.26 4.52 17.42
N SER A 56 5.96 4.42 17.66
CA SER A 56 5.33 3.25 18.29
C SER A 56 5.39 2.02 17.36
N ARG A 57 5.13 2.18 16.07
CA ARG A 57 5.23 1.12 15.05
C ARG A 57 6.68 0.67 14.88
N LYS A 58 7.63 1.60 14.89
CA LYS A 58 9.07 1.28 14.85
C LYS A 58 9.50 0.47 16.07
N ALA A 59 9.02 0.81 17.26
CA ALA A 59 9.31 0.05 18.47
C ALA A 59 8.71 -1.37 18.42
N ALA A 60 7.51 -1.52 17.85
CA ALA A 60 6.82 -2.80 17.78
C ALA A 60 7.36 -3.72 16.66
N PHE A 61 7.64 -3.19 15.49
CA PHE A 61 7.87 -3.98 14.27
C PHE A 61 9.25 -3.75 13.63
N GLY A 62 9.98 -2.71 13.99
CA GLY A 62 11.25 -2.35 13.33
C GLY A 62 12.37 -3.37 13.47
N SER A 63 12.27 -4.29 14.43
CA SER A 63 13.21 -5.41 14.57
C SER A 63 12.89 -6.61 13.66
N LEU A 64 11.72 -6.63 13.04
CA LEU A 64 11.31 -7.68 12.10
C LEU A 64 11.95 -7.40 10.74
N GLY A 65 13.00 -8.14 10.38
CA GLY A 65 13.83 -7.86 9.20
C GLY A 65 13.12 -7.82 7.86
N PHE A 66 11.90 -8.36 7.78
CA PHE A 66 11.04 -8.31 6.60
C PHE A 66 10.12 -7.07 6.56
N VAL A 67 9.98 -6.33 7.67
CA VAL A 67 9.12 -5.14 7.74
C VAL A 67 9.86 -3.92 7.22
N ARG A 68 9.17 -3.10 6.44
CA ARG A 68 9.56 -1.75 6.05
C ARG A 68 8.51 -0.78 6.54
N LEU A 69 8.95 0.32 7.17
CA LEU A 69 8.05 1.29 7.79
C LEU A 69 7.97 2.56 6.97
N ALA A 70 6.77 3.03 6.71
CA ALA A 70 6.53 4.36 6.17
C ALA A 70 5.87 5.25 7.23
N ALA A 71 5.89 6.58 7.02
CA ALA A 71 5.23 7.56 7.86
C ALA A 71 4.36 8.47 7.00
N GLY A 72 3.11 8.69 7.41
CA GLY A 72 2.16 9.49 6.66
C GLY A 72 0.92 9.81 7.47
N ILE A 73 0.09 10.69 6.93
CA ILE A 73 -1.16 11.15 7.53
C ILE A 73 -2.28 10.90 6.55
N TRP A 74 -3.18 9.98 6.89
CA TRP A 74 -4.40 9.73 6.13
C TRP A 74 -5.39 10.89 6.31
N PRO A 75 -6.18 11.29 5.30
CA PRO A 75 -7.04 12.47 5.36
C PRO A 75 -8.34 12.23 6.14
N ASP A 76 -8.25 12.10 7.46
CA ASP A 76 -9.42 12.05 8.36
C ASP A 76 -9.82 13.43 8.89
N ALA A 77 -10.88 13.50 9.71
CA ALA A 77 -11.42 14.74 10.24
C ALA A 77 -10.44 15.48 11.18
N GLU A 78 -9.60 14.75 11.88
CA GLU A 78 -8.62 15.33 12.80
C GLU A 78 -7.36 15.78 12.07
N SER A 79 -6.92 15.02 11.08
CA SER A 79 -5.66 15.24 10.37
C SER A 79 -5.62 16.52 9.55
N ILE A 80 -6.78 17.01 9.10
CA ILE A 80 -6.88 18.28 8.34
C ILE A 80 -6.87 19.53 9.22
N VAL A 81 -6.91 19.38 10.55
CA VAL A 81 -6.81 20.49 11.53
C VAL A 81 -5.34 20.62 11.96
N ASP A 82 -4.88 21.85 12.22
CA ASP A 82 -3.51 22.14 12.64
C ASP A 82 -2.42 21.56 11.70
N LEU A 83 -2.66 21.64 10.40
CA LEU A 83 -1.82 21.10 9.36
C LEU A 83 -0.32 21.35 9.59
N ALA A 84 0.07 22.58 9.93
CA ALA A 84 1.48 22.94 10.09
C ALA A 84 2.17 22.18 11.23
N ALA A 85 1.51 22.03 12.38
CA ALA A 85 2.05 21.30 13.52
C ALA A 85 2.15 19.80 13.23
N ARG A 86 1.12 19.20 12.61
CA ARG A 86 1.10 17.79 12.24
C ARG A 86 2.15 17.43 11.19
N VAL A 87 2.31 18.27 10.17
CA VAL A 87 3.34 18.07 9.13
C VAL A 87 4.74 18.24 9.73
N ALA A 88 4.95 19.17 10.67
CA ALA A 88 6.23 19.31 11.35
C ALA A 88 6.58 18.06 12.19
N SER A 89 5.60 17.50 12.90
CA SER A 89 5.79 16.23 13.64
C SER A 89 6.06 15.05 12.70
N LEU A 90 5.30 14.93 11.59
CA LEU A 90 5.54 13.93 10.58
C LEU A 90 6.96 14.02 9.98
N GLU A 91 7.46 15.23 9.76
CA GLU A 91 8.80 15.46 9.20
C GLU A 91 9.89 14.83 10.07
N GLU A 92 9.74 14.81 11.41
CA GLU A 92 10.69 14.14 12.31
C GLU A 92 10.73 12.62 12.03
N SER A 93 9.58 12.00 11.81
CA SER A 93 9.49 10.58 11.45
C SER A 93 10.06 10.31 10.05
N VAL A 94 9.78 11.18 9.09
CA VAL A 94 10.29 11.06 7.72
C VAL A 94 11.82 11.19 7.65
N ARG A 95 12.45 11.95 8.55
CA ARG A 95 13.91 12.07 8.65
C ARG A 95 14.60 10.80 9.12
N ASP A 96 13.90 9.92 9.83
CA ASP A 96 14.48 8.66 10.31
C ASP A 96 14.96 7.80 9.13
N PRO A 97 16.20 7.29 9.15
CA PRO A 97 16.69 6.41 8.08
C PRO A 97 15.89 5.12 7.92
N GLY A 98 15.22 4.66 8.98
CA GLY A 98 14.35 3.48 8.95
C GLY A 98 12.97 3.74 8.35
N CYS A 99 12.59 5.01 8.11
CA CYS A 99 11.38 5.37 7.39
C CYS A 99 11.68 5.32 5.89
N VAL A 100 11.13 4.33 5.18
CA VAL A 100 11.48 4.08 3.76
C VAL A 100 10.60 4.83 2.76
N ALA A 101 9.43 5.35 3.17
CA ALA A 101 8.49 6.04 2.30
C ALA A 101 7.66 7.06 3.08
N VAL A 102 7.02 7.99 2.37
CA VAL A 102 5.98 8.87 2.93
C VAL A 102 4.61 8.32 2.55
N GLY A 103 3.75 8.10 3.53
CA GLY A 103 2.41 7.58 3.36
C GLY A 103 1.99 6.61 4.50
N GLU A 104 0.73 6.37 4.55
CA GLU A 104 -0.35 6.58 3.56
C GLU A 104 -0.86 8.03 3.61
N CYS A 105 -1.02 8.65 2.45
CA CYS A 105 -1.55 10.00 2.30
C CYS A 105 -2.35 10.09 0.99
N GLY A 106 -3.18 11.10 0.81
CA GLY A 106 -3.92 11.24 -0.44
C GLY A 106 -5.29 11.86 -0.29
N LEU A 107 -6.26 11.39 -1.11
CA LEU A 107 -7.61 11.92 -1.19
C LEU A 107 -8.65 10.81 -0.99
N ASP A 108 -9.64 11.07 -0.13
CA ASP A 108 -10.80 10.21 0.08
C ASP A 108 -12.10 11.00 -0.02
N TYR A 109 -12.73 10.96 -1.18
CA TYR A 109 -14.01 11.63 -1.42
C TYR A 109 -15.23 10.76 -1.05
N HIS A 110 -15.00 9.50 -0.70
CA HIS A 110 -16.04 8.63 -0.20
C HIS A 110 -16.47 9.00 1.22
N TRP A 111 -15.50 9.14 2.14
CA TRP A 111 -15.76 9.58 3.50
C TRP A 111 -15.86 11.09 3.61
N MET A 112 -15.21 11.83 2.72
CA MET A 112 -15.20 13.28 2.59
C MET A 112 -15.00 13.99 3.96
N HIS A 113 -13.94 13.65 4.64
CA HIS A 113 -13.54 14.39 5.83
C HIS A 113 -13.01 15.78 5.44
N GLY A 114 -13.59 16.83 6.02
CA GLY A 114 -13.35 18.20 5.58
C GLY A 114 -13.92 18.48 4.20
N ASP A 115 -13.15 19.18 3.38
CA ASP A 115 -13.45 19.43 1.98
C ASP A 115 -12.27 19.04 1.09
N GLU A 116 -12.48 19.04 -0.22
CA GLU A 116 -11.46 18.67 -1.22
C GLU A 116 -10.19 19.52 -1.08
N GLY A 117 -10.34 20.82 -0.78
CA GLY A 117 -9.21 21.75 -0.61
C GLY A 117 -8.37 21.44 0.62
N ALA A 118 -9.00 21.10 1.75
CA ALA A 118 -8.31 20.71 2.97
C ALA A 118 -7.52 19.41 2.79
N GLN A 119 -8.15 18.39 2.17
CA GLN A 119 -7.46 17.14 1.83
C GLN A 119 -6.29 17.37 0.86
N ALA A 120 -6.49 18.18 -0.18
CA ALA A 120 -5.44 18.50 -1.15
C ALA A 120 -4.27 19.26 -0.51
N ALA A 121 -4.54 20.15 0.46
CA ALA A 121 -3.50 20.87 1.20
C ALA A 121 -2.66 19.92 2.06
N LEU A 122 -3.30 19.00 2.81
CA LEU A 122 -2.61 17.97 3.59
C LEU A 122 -1.79 17.04 2.70
N PHE A 123 -2.36 16.62 1.56
CA PHE A 123 -1.67 15.78 0.60
C PHE A 123 -0.45 16.48 0.01
N SER A 124 -0.60 17.74 -0.43
CA SER A 124 0.49 18.53 -1.01
C SER A 124 1.65 18.73 -0.03
N ALA A 125 1.37 18.98 1.25
CA ALA A 125 2.40 19.12 2.28
C ALA A 125 3.22 17.83 2.46
N GLN A 126 2.58 16.67 2.38
CA GLN A 126 3.25 15.37 2.48
C GLN A 126 4.07 15.05 1.20
N ILE A 127 3.57 15.44 0.04
CA ILE A 127 4.34 15.38 -1.22
C ILE A 127 5.63 16.20 -1.11
N GLU A 128 5.55 17.41 -0.55
CA GLU A 128 6.75 18.24 -0.34
C GLU A 128 7.79 17.56 0.55
N LEU A 129 7.36 16.85 1.61
CA LEU A 129 8.26 16.04 2.44
C LEU A 129 8.87 14.88 1.64
N ALA A 130 8.05 14.11 0.92
CA ALA A 130 8.54 13.00 0.11
C ALA A 130 9.60 13.45 -0.90
N VAL A 131 9.34 14.55 -1.61
CA VAL A 131 10.27 15.13 -2.58
C VAL A 131 11.54 15.66 -1.89
N ARG A 132 11.41 16.37 -0.76
CA ARG A 132 12.54 16.92 0.00
C ARG A 132 13.51 15.84 0.47
N TYR A 133 12.97 14.71 0.91
CA TYR A 133 13.77 13.60 1.43
C TYR A 133 14.06 12.49 0.40
N GLY A 134 13.60 12.65 -0.85
CA GLY A 134 13.81 11.69 -1.93
C GLY A 134 13.17 10.33 -1.67
N LYS A 135 12.05 10.30 -0.94
CA LYS A 135 11.36 9.06 -0.55
C LYS A 135 10.18 8.74 -1.46
N PRO A 136 9.89 7.45 -1.72
CA PRO A 136 8.64 7.05 -2.37
C PRO A 136 7.41 7.59 -1.65
N LEU A 137 6.34 7.83 -2.42
CA LEU A 137 5.05 8.32 -1.93
C LEU A 137 3.99 7.23 -2.07
N ILE A 138 3.33 6.86 -0.96
CA ILE A 138 2.24 5.87 -0.94
C ILE A 138 0.92 6.62 -0.88
N VAL A 139 0.10 6.45 -1.92
CA VAL A 139 -1.07 7.29 -2.18
C VAL A 139 -2.35 6.51 -2.05
N HIS A 140 -3.20 6.96 -1.13
CA HIS A 140 -4.61 6.64 -1.04
C HIS A 140 -5.41 7.46 -2.04
N SER A 141 -6.29 6.80 -2.78
CA SER A 141 -7.19 7.48 -3.73
C SER A 141 -8.54 6.77 -3.79
N ARG A 142 -9.58 7.41 -3.27
CA ARG A 142 -10.93 6.83 -3.25
C ARG A 142 -11.95 7.84 -3.72
N ASP A 143 -12.65 7.50 -4.83
CA ASP A 143 -13.59 8.37 -5.53
C ASP A 143 -12.98 9.72 -5.97
N ALA A 144 -11.63 9.80 -6.07
CA ALA A 144 -10.83 11.01 -6.26
C ALA A 144 -9.82 10.90 -7.43
N HIS A 145 -10.02 9.96 -8.37
CA HIS A 145 -9.04 9.60 -9.41
C HIS A 145 -8.47 10.83 -10.15
N ARG A 146 -9.34 11.70 -10.67
CA ARG A 146 -8.92 12.83 -11.52
C ARG A 146 -8.03 13.82 -10.77
N ASP A 147 -8.40 14.17 -9.55
CA ASP A 147 -7.66 15.12 -8.73
C ASP A 147 -6.35 14.49 -8.22
N THR A 148 -6.40 13.22 -7.82
CA THR A 148 -5.19 12.48 -7.44
C THR A 148 -4.20 12.45 -8.60
N LEU A 149 -4.65 12.07 -9.82
CA LEU A 149 -3.77 12.01 -10.99
C LEU A 149 -3.18 13.39 -11.35
N ALA A 150 -4.00 14.44 -11.27
CA ALA A 150 -3.55 15.82 -11.53
C ALA A 150 -2.46 16.26 -10.54
N ILE A 151 -2.57 15.86 -9.28
CA ILE A 151 -1.59 16.18 -8.24
C ILE A 151 -0.31 15.33 -8.39
N VAL A 152 -0.43 14.01 -8.55
CA VAL A 152 0.73 13.11 -8.51
C VAL A 152 1.46 13.00 -9.86
N GLY A 153 0.80 13.24 -10.99
CA GLY A 153 1.40 13.12 -12.31
C GLY A 153 2.72 13.89 -12.47
N PRO A 154 2.78 15.19 -12.11
CA PRO A 154 4.03 15.95 -12.13
C PRO A 154 5.08 15.45 -11.12
N VAL A 155 4.65 14.79 -10.04
CA VAL A 155 5.52 14.31 -8.96
C VAL A 155 6.21 12.99 -9.35
N ALA A 156 5.53 12.12 -10.10
CA ALA A 156 6.02 10.80 -10.48
C ALA A 156 7.31 10.79 -11.31
N SER A 157 7.66 11.94 -11.92
CA SER A 157 8.96 12.14 -12.58
C SER A 157 10.11 12.48 -11.63
N ARG A 158 9.82 12.80 -10.37
CA ARG A 158 10.79 13.27 -9.36
C ARG A 158 11.07 12.23 -8.29
N ILE A 159 10.05 11.50 -7.86
CA ILE A 159 10.10 10.42 -6.87
C ILE A 159 9.17 9.29 -7.30
N PRO A 160 9.39 8.04 -6.87
CA PRO A 160 8.42 6.96 -7.06
C PRO A 160 7.10 7.28 -6.38
N VAL A 161 5.98 7.04 -7.07
CA VAL A 161 4.61 7.19 -6.55
C VAL A 161 3.90 5.86 -6.66
N ILE A 162 3.28 5.41 -5.59
CA ILE A 162 2.52 4.16 -5.51
C ILE A 162 1.05 4.49 -5.24
N ILE A 163 0.16 4.11 -6.14
CA ILE A 163 -1.29 4.15 -5.90
C ILE A 163 -1.66 2.83 -5.24
N HIS A 164 -1.83 2.85 -3.91
CA HIS A 164 -2.15 1.65 -3.16
C HIS A 164 -3.64 1.30 -3.24
N CYS A 165 -4.01 0.07 -2.93
CA CYS A 165 -5.37 -0.48 -2.88
C CYS A 165 -6.23 -0.01 -4.07
N PHE A 166 -5.65 -0.07 -5.28
CA PHE A 166 -6.25 0.48 -6.49
C PHE A 166 -7.69 0.00 -6.66
N GLY A 167 -8.62 0.95 -6.85
CA GLY A 167 -10.05 0.68 -6.85
C GLY A 167 -10.80 1.12 -8.12
N TYR A 168 -10.08 1.56 -9.17
CA TYR A 168 -10.68 2.09 -10.40
C TYR A 168 -10.66 1.07 -11.56
N ASP A 169 -10.94 1.52 -12.77
CA ASP A 169 -10.98 0.72 -13.98
C ASP A 169 -9.63 0.66 -14.72
N GLU A 170 -9.64 0.00 -15.87
CA GLU A 170 -8.47 -0.19 -16.72
C GLU A 170 -7.93 1.13 -17.28
N GLU A 171 -8.81 2.09 -17.65
CA GLU A 171 -8.40 3.38 -18.21
C GLU A 171 -7.61 4.16 -17.16
N ALA A 172 -8.14 4.28 -15.94
CA ALA A 172 -7.46 4.92 -14.83
C ALA A 172 -6.10 4.26 -14.50
N ALA A 173 -6.03 2.92 -14.53
CA ALA A 173 -4.78 2.21 -14.28
C ALA A 173 -3.72 2.52 -15.35
N ARG A 174 -4.11 2.62 -16.62
CA ARG A 174 -3.23 3.03 -17.71
C ARG A 174 -2.77 4.46 -17.57
N GLU A 175 -3.64 5.39 -17.17
CA GLU A 175 -3.29 6.79 -16.94
C GLU A 175 -2.23 6.93 -15.83
N TYR A 176 -2.41 6.26 -14.67
CA TYR A 176 -1.41 6.26 -13.60
C TYR A 176 -0.08 5.63 -14.04
N ALA A 177 -0.13 4.48 -14.72
CA ALA A 177 1.08 3.83 -15.21
C ALA A 177 1.82 4.68 -16.24
N ALA A 178 1.11 5.35 -17.15
CA ALA A 178 1.67 6.28 -18.14
C ALA A 178 2.30 7.51 -17.48
N ALA A 179 1.73 7.98 -16.36
CA ALA A 179 2.34 9.04 -15.54
C ALA A 179 3.60 8.58 -14.78
N GLY A 180 3.92 7.27 -14.79
CA GLY A 180 5.08 6.70 -14.10
C GLY A 180 4.80 6.14 -12.72
N CYS A 181 3.54 6.12 -12.27
CA CYS A 181 3.16 5.57 -10.99
C CYS A 181 3.19 4.04 -10.97
N TYR A 182 3.48 3.46 -9.82
CA TYR A 182 3.18 2.07 -9.51
C TYR A 182 1.73 1.94 -9.11
N VAL A 183 1.13 0.79 -9.42
CA VAL A 183 -0.27 0.48 -9.08
C VAL A 183 -0.30 -0.82 -8.30
N SER A 184 -0.87 -0.78 -7.10
CA SER A 184 -0.93 -1.93 -6.19
C SER A 184 -2.36 -2.46 -6.07
N PHE A 185 -2.50 -3.79 -6.11
CA PHE A 185 -3.80 -4.47 -6.08
C PHE A 185 -3.91 -5.37 -4.85
N ALA A 186 -5.07 -5.30 -4.18
CA ALA A 186 -5.36 -6.03 -2.96
C ALA A 186 -6.34 -7.21 -3.19
N GLY A 187 -6.77 -7.83 -2.08
CA GLY A 187 -7.70 -8.96 -2.09
C GLY A 187 -9.08 -8.67 -2.70
N ASN A 188 -9.45 -7.38 -2.87
CA ASN A 188 -10.65 -6.93 -3.57
C ASN A 188 -10.72 -7.36 -5.06
N LEU A 189 -9.59 -7.74 -5.67
CA LEU A 189 -9.57 -8.40 -7.00
C LEU A 189 -10.48 -9.62 -7.04
N SER A 190 -10.60 -10.36 -5.94
CA SER A 190 -11.38 -11.60 -5.85
C SER A 190 -12.89 -11.38 -5.76
N TYR A 191 -13.36 -10.15 -5.51
CA TYR A 191 -14.78 -9.89 -5.28
C TYR A 191 -15.61 -10.04 -6.56
N LYS A 192 -16.86 -10.51 -6.42
CA LYS A 192 -17.73 -10.80 -7.57
C LYS A 192 -17.87 -9.64 -8.54
N LYS A 193 -17.99 -8.40 -8.02
CA LYS A 193 -18.23 -7.20 -8.82
C LYS A 193 -16.94 -6.53 -9.33
N SER A 194 -15.76 -7.07 -9.07
CA SER A 194 -14.46 -6.45 -9.42
C SER A 194 -13.99 -6.76 -10.85
N GLY A 195 -14.91 -6.84 -11.81
CA GLY A 195 -14.57 -7.10 -13.22
C GLY A 195 -13.64 -6.03 -13.82
N ALA A 196 -13.98 -4.75 -13.62
CA ALA A 196 -13.16 -3.62 -14.07
C ALA A 196 -11.76 -3.63 -13.42
N LEU A 197 -11.71 -3.90 -12.11
CA LEU A 197 -10.44 -3.99 -11.37
C LEU A 197 -9.54 -5.14 -11.87
N ARG A 198 -10.13 -6.28 -12.25
CA ARG A 198 -9.39 -7.39 -12.86
C ARG A 198 -8.81 -7.02 -14.22
N ALA A 199 -9.56 -6.29 -15.05
CA ALA A 199 -9.07 -5.77 -16.32
C ALA A 199 -7.90 -4.79 -16.09
N ALA A 200 -8.02 -3.89 -15.10
CA ALA A 200 -6.95 -2.98 -14.68
C ALA A 200 -5.67 -3.74 -14.27
N CYS A 201 -5.80 -4.78 -13.44
CA CYS A 201 -4.65 -5.60 -12.99
C CYS A 201 -3.96 -6.32 -14.17
N ALA A 202 -4.71 -6.78 -15.15
CA ALA A 202 -4.13 -7.38 -16.36
C ALA A 202 -3.40 -6.36 -17.25
N ALA A 203 -3.84 -5.10 -17.25
CA ALA A 203 -3.38 -4.05 -18.15
C ALA A 203 -2.14 -3.29 -17.66
N VAL A 204 -1.90 -3.23 -16.34
CA VAL A 204 -0.74 -2.51 -15.76
C VAL A 204 0.57 -3.15 -16.24
N PRO A 205 1.55 -2.37 -16.75
CA PRO A 205 2.88 -2.88 -17.07
C PRO A 205 3.54 -3.58 -15.88
N GLY A 206 4.24 -4.68 -16.13
CA GLY A 206 4.83 -5.48 -15.05
C GLY A 206 5.77 -4.69 -14.14
N GLU A 207 6.58 -3.82 -14.72
CA GLU A 207 7.51 -2.95 -13.98
C GLU A 207 6.84 -1.87 -13.13
N ARG A 208 5.52 -1.75 -13.19
CA ARG A 208 4.70 -0.81 -12.40
C ARG A 208 3.69 -1.52 -11.50
N LEU A 209 3.75 -2.84 -11.42
CA LEU A 209 2.81 -3.65 -10.65
C LEU A 209 3.32 -3.91 -9.24
N LEU A 210 2.43 -3.70 -8.26
CA LEU A 210 2.58 -4.19 -6.89
C LEU A 210 1.36 -5.00 -6.49
N LEU A 211 1.51 -5.83 -5.48
CA LEU A 211 0.44 -6.58 -4.84
C LEU A 211 0.53 -6.40 -3.32
N GLU A 212 -0.63 -6.36 -2.69
CA GLU A 212 -0.76 -6.10 -1.26
C GLU A 212 -1.94 -6.83 -0.65
N THR A 213 -2.03 -6.84 0.67
CA THR A 213 -3.24 -7.28 1.38
C THR A 213 -4.14 -6.14 1.78
N ASP A 214 -3.59 -4.98 2.08
CA ASP A 214 -4.25 -3.89 2.80
C ASP A 214 -4.82 -4.38 4.15
N SER A 215 -4.14 -5.38 4.76
CA SER A 215 -4.62 -6.00 5.99
C SER A 215 -4.64 -5.02 7.16
N PRO A 216 -5.65 -5.11 8.05
CA PRO A 216 -6.65 -6.19 8.18
C PRO A 216 -7.85 -6.07 7.22
N TYR A 217 -7.85 -5.11 6.33
CA TYR A 217 -8.91 -4.87 5.35
C TYR A 217 -8.81 -5.81 4.14
N MET A 218 -9.64 -5.62 3.14
CA MET A 218 -9.63 -6.24 1.80
C MET A 218 -9.43 -7.76 1.79
N CYS A 219 -9.88 -8.49 2.84
CA CYS A 219 -9.76 -9.94 2.91
C CYS A 219 -10.35 -10.60 1.64
N PRO A 220 -9.57 -11.44 0.92
CA PRO A 220 -10.02 -12.05 -0.32
C PRO A 220 -11.11 -13.11 -0.09
N GLU A 221 -11.92 -13.38 -1.15
CA GLU A 221 -12.86 -14.50 -1.13
C GLU A 221 -12.14 -15.84 -0.87
N PRO A 222 -12.78 -16.80 -0.18
CA PRO A 222 -14.14 -16.80 0.32
C PRO A 222 -14.28 -16.14 1.71
N ARG A 223 -13.24 -15.49 2.23
CA ARG A 223 -13.23 -14.94 3.59
C ARG A 223 -13.59 -13.45 3.64
N ARG A 224 -14.13 -12.89 2.58
CA ARG A 224 -14.54 -11.47 2.53
C ARG A 224 -15.36 -11.08 3.76
N GLY A 225 -15.02 -9.90 4.34
CA GLY A 225 -15.64 -9.39 5.56
C GLY A 225 -15.07 -9.95 6.86
N LYS A 226 -13.99 -10.73 6.78
CA LYS A 226 -13.14 -11.10 7.92
C LYS A 226 -11.87 -10.24 7.90
N ASP A 227 -11.19 -10.17 9.04
CA ASP A 227 -9.87 -9.57 9.09
C ASP A 227 -8.86 -10.42 8.32
N ALA A 228 -8.05 -9.73 7.50
CA ALA A 228 -6.94 -10.31 6.77
C ALA A 228 -5.62 -10.14 7.53
N THR A 229 -4.63 -10.93 7.15
CA THR A 229 -3.22 -10.74 7.52
C THR A 229 -2.36 -10.80 6.25
N PRO A 230 -1.08 -10.37 6.29
CA PRO A 230 -0.16 -10.59 5.17
C PRO A 230 -0.03 -12.05 4.71
N LEU A 231 -0.43 -13.04 5.52
CA LEU A 231 -0.48 -14.45 5.10
C LEU A 231 -1.58 -14.72 4.05
N ASP A 232 -2.56 -13.84 3.91
CA ASP A 232 -3.62 -13.97 2.90
C ASP A 232 -3.18 -13.51 1.51
N ILE A 233 -1.98 -12.89 1.37
CA ILE A 233 -1.44 -12.32 0.13
C ILE A 233 -1.38 -13.34 -1.03
N GLY A 234 -1.12 -14.60 -0.73
CA GLY A 234 -1.02 -15.67 -1.72
C GLY A 234 -2.25 -15.82 -2.61
N ARG A 235 -3.44 -15.45 -2.11
CA ARG A 235 -4.69 -15.46 -2.90
C ARG A 235 -4.69 -14.34 -3.94
N THR A 236 -4.21 -13.17 -3.58
CA THR A 236 -4.06 -12.03 -4.50
C THR A 236 -3.07 -12.38 -5.61
N TYR A 237 -1.90 -12.97 -5.26
CA TYR A 237 -0.92 -13.43 -6.24
C TYR A 237 -1.48 -14.50 -7.18
N THR A 238 -2.19 -15.49 -6.65
CA THR A 238 -2.79 -16.56 -7.47
C THR A 238 -3.74 -16.00 -8.51
N LEU A 239 -4.60 -15.05 -8.10
CA LEU A 239 -5.54 -14.44 -9.02
C LEU A 239 -4.85 -13.51 -10.03
N ALA A 240 -3.93 -12.66 -9.57
CA ALA A 240 -3.18 -11.76 -10.45
C ALA A 240 -2.35 -12.53 -11.48
N ALA A 241 -1.69 -13.64 -11.09
CA ALA A 241 -0.95 -14.50 -12.01
C ALA A 241 -1.87 -15.09 -13.09
N ALA A 242 -3.04 -15.61 -12.72
CA ALA A 242 -4.02 -16.12 -13.65
C ALA A 242 -4.53 -15.07 -14.64
N LEU A 243 -4.81 -13.83 -14.15
CA LEU A 243 -5.26 -12.71 -14.98
C LEU A 243 -4.21 -12.27 -15.99
N ARG A 244 -2.94 -12.39 -15.64
CA ARG A 244 -1.79 -11.96 -16.45
C ARG A 244 -1.18 -13.07 -17.29
N GLY A 245 -1.67 -14.30 -17.18
CA GLY A 245 -1.13 -15.46 -17.91
C GLY A 245 0.32 -15.80 -17.50
N SER A 246 0.71 -15.52 -16.25
CA SER A 246 2.04 -15.82 -15.70
C SER A 246 1.99 -16.88 -14.62
N SER A 247 3.13 -17.47 -14.28
CA SER A 247 3.24 -18.29 -13.07
C SER A 247 3.23 -17.42 -11.81
N ILE A 248 2.88 -18.00 -10.65
CA ILE A 248 2.98 -17.30 -9.36
C ILE A 248 4.44 -16.96 -9.05
N ASP A 249 5.38 -17.82 -9.42
CA ASP A 249 6.81 -17.62 -9.16
C ASP A 249 7.35 -16.42 -9.96
N ASP A 250 7.08 -16.34 -11.25
CA ASP A 250 7.48 -15.21 -12.10
C ASP A 250 6.89 -13.89 -11.57
N LEU A 251 5.61 -13.92 -11.17
CA LEU A 251 4.93 -12.75 -10.63
C LEU A 251 5.52 -12.35 -9.27
N ALA A 252 5.86 -13.31 -8.42
CA ALA A 252 6.48 -13.06 -7.13
C ALA A 252 7.86 -12.42 -7.28
N GLU A 253 8.68 -12.89 -8.20
CA GLU A 253 9.97 -12.29 -8.52
C GLU A 253 9.83 -10.87 -9.07
N LEU A 254 8.85 -10.65 -9.95
CA LEU A 254 8.58 -9.34 -10.51
C LEU A 254 8.19 -8.32 -9.43
N VAL A 255 7.22 -8.67 -8.58
CA VAL A 255 6.74 -7.79 -7.49
C VAL A 255 7.84 -7.57 -6.44
N ALA A 256 8.62 -8.60 -6.12
CA ALA A 256 9.75 -8.48 -5.19
C ALA A 256 10.82 -7.50 -5.73
N ARG A 257 11.15 -7.57 -7.04
CA ARG A 257 12.08 -6.60 -7.65
C ARG A 257 11.54 -5.18 -7.60
N ASN A 258 10.24 -4.99 -7.93
CA ASN A 258 9.61 -3.67 -7.88
C ASN A 258 9.63 -3.11 -6.45
N ALA A 259 9.26 -3.91 -5.46
CA ALA A 259 9.25 -3.50 -4.05
C ALA A 259 10.68 -3.23 -3.52
N ALA A 260 11.67 -4.04 -3.89
CA ALA A 260 13.06 -3.81 -3.51
C ALA A 260 13.63 -2.51 -4.10
N ALA A 261 13.23 -2.15 -5.31
CA ALA A 261 13.62 -0.87 -5.90
C ALA A 261 12.99 0.35 -5.20
N LEU A 262 11.88 0.15 -4.51
CA LEU A 262 11.14 1.20 -3.79
C LEU A 262 11.54 1.30 -2.32
N PHE A 263 11.73 0.17 -1.66
CA PHE A 263 11.80 0.07 -0.20
C PHE A 263 13.06 -0.66 0.31
N GLY A 264 13.91 -1.11 -0.57
CA GLY A 264 15.12 -1.88 -0.26
C GLY A 264 16.27 -1.10 0.35
#